data_39db80ed4572b10d739a1b44ac9d395d
#
_entry.id   39db80ed4572b10d739a1b44ac9d395d
#
_cell.length_a   1.000
_cell.length_b   1.000
_cell.length_c   1.000
_cell.angle_alpha   90.00
_cell.angle_beta   90.00
_cell.angle_gamma   90.00
#
_symmetry.space_group_name_H-M   'P 1'
#
loop_
_entity.id
_entity.type
_entity.pdbx_description
1 polymer ?
#
loop_
_entity_poly.entity_id
_entity_poly.type
_entity_poly.pdbx_seq_one_letter_code
_entity_poly.pdbx_strand_id
1 'polypeptide(L)'
;MAPHVLYIGGEDHHLRIPSMRALKDHGFRVTAAANGNEAPFALAGIPFRPFKLERFLNPLSDLRTVRELRRIIREVQPDVVQSFDSKLSLMLPLAARGAGDAAVVRTINGRGWIYSSTAPLALALRPVYRAMHWLGAPRVAATVFENQEDKTFFQRHNLLRGGRSLLVPGAGVDVDGFEQTLSNVAATEDLRRELGLGNAKVVICVTRMTRQKGIPSLLKAAAIINRKRPDVRFLLVGPLESEGPLAISEAELARHAGYVIATGLRQDVPALLRLADVFAFPTEYREGVPRVLLEAALAGVPIVTTGIAGCGDVVRDGWNGLITPLHNPGELAARILRQLDDTAGAQMMAARARQYVRDGFSLSLVMARQAALYRELLVDRAGRGLAPVTAGTSAAAVIS
;
A
#
# COMPACT_ATOMS: atom_id res chain seq x y z
N MET A 1 -32.27 -3.26 -1.20
CA MET A 1 -31.14 -3.94 -1.90
C MET A 1 -29.87 -3.65 -1.15
N ALA A 2 -28.85 -4.56 -1.18
CA ALA A 2 -27.54 -4.31 -0.58
C ALA A 2 -26.85 -3.11 -1.25
N PRO A 3 -26.28 -2.16 -0.48
CA PRO A 3 -25.59 -1.01 -1.04
C PRO A 3 -24.43 -1.41 -1.94
N HIS A 4 -24.20 -0.66 -3.02
CA HIS A 4 -23.21 -0.99 -4.04
C HIS A 4 -22.00 -0.07 -3.95
N VAL A 5 -20.82 -0.64 -3.80
CA VAL A 5 -19.53 0.06 -3.74
C VAL A 5 -18.72 -0.19 -5.00
N LEU A 6 -18.24 0.86 -5.64
CA LEU A 6 -17.28 0.79 -6.75
C LEU A 6 -15.88 1.16 -6.23
N TYR A 7 -14.96 0.18 -6.26
CA TYR A 7 -13.54 0.37 -5.95
C TYR A 7 -12.75 0.69 -7.21
N ILE A 8 -12.02 1.80 -7.21
CA ILE A 8 -11.22 2.26 -8.35
C ILE A 8 -9.75 2.31 -7.95
N GLY A 9 -8.90 1.55 -8.65
CA GLY A 9 -7.47 1.47 -8.38
C GLY A 9 -6.61 1.36 -9.63
N GLY A 10 -5.29 1.42 -9.45
CA GLY A 10 -4.29 1.25 -10.50
C GLY A 10 -3.93 -0.21 -10.78
N GLU A 11 -2.66 -0.46 -11.13
CA GLU A 11 -2.15 -1.78 -11.53
C GLU A 11 -2.21 -2.81 -10.39
N ASP A 12 -1.90 -2.40 -9.16
CA ASP A 12 -1.85 -3.28 -7.98
C ASP A 12 -3.22 -3.47 -7.31
N HIS A 13 -4.31 -3.14 -8.01
CA HIS A 13 -5.66 -3.17 -7.41
C HIS A 13 -6.12 -4.57 -6.99
N HIS A 14 -5.59 -5.63 -7.63
CA HIS A 14 -5.82 -7.02 -7.26
C HIS A 14 -5.41 -7.35 -5.81
N LEU A 15 -4.43 -6.62 -5.25
CA LEU A 15 -4.03 -6.78 -3.85
C LEU A 15 -5.13 -6.37 -2.85
N ARG A 16 -6.18 -5.68 -3.31
CA ARG A 16 -7.36 -5.28 -2.51
C ARG A 16 -8.52 -6.28 -2.59
N ILE A 17 -8.36 -7.39 -3.30
CA ILE A 17 -9.38 -8.45 -3.36
C ILE A 17 -9.80 -8.93 -1.96
N PRO A 18 -8.89 -9.16 -0.98
CA PRO A 18 -9.29 -9.50 0.38
C PRO A 18 -10.20 -8.44 1.01
N SER A 19 -9.91 -7.16 0.83
CA SER A 19 -10.75 -6.05 1.33
C SER A 19 -12.13 -6.02 0.67
N MET A 20 -12.20 -6.34 -0.63
CA MET A 20 -13.48 -6.41 -1.36
C MET A 20 -14.34 -7.57 -0.90
N ARG A 21 -13.73 -8.74 -0.61
CA ARG A 21 -14.42 -9.90 -0.04
C ARG A 21 -14.96 -9.57 1.36
N ALA A 22 -14.14 -9.01 2.23
CA ALA A 22 -14.56 -8.58 3.55
C ALA A 22 -15.71 -7.57 3.52
N LEU A 23 -15.75 -6.64 2.54
CA LEU A 23 -16.91 -5.76 2.35
C LEU A 23 -18.18 -6.51 1.96
N LYS A 24 -18.09 -7.57 1.16
CA LYS A 24 -19.24 -8.42 0.83
C LYS A 24 -19.79 -9.07 2.10
N ASP A 25 -18.91 -9.53 3.00
CA ASP A 25 -19.30 -10.11 4.31
C ASP A 25 -19.97 -9.06 5.22
N HIS A 26 -19.63 -7.78 5.06
CA HIS A 26 -20.31 -6.65 5.71
C HIS A 26 -21.64 -6.22 5.05
N GLY A 27 -22.10 -6.96 4.03
CA GLY A 27 -23.41 -6.74 3.38
C GLY A 27 -23.40 -5.76 2.22
N PHE A 28 -22.22 -5.45 1.63
CA PHE A 28 -22.12 -4.60 0.45
C PHE A 28 -21.99 -5.44 -0.84
N ARG A 29 -22.54 -4.95 -1.94
CA ARG A 29 -22.13 -5.39 -3.28
C ARG A 29 -20.87 -4.63 -3.67
N VAL A 30 -19.92 -5.27 -4.31
CA VAL A 30 -18.66 -4.64 -4.71
C VAL A 30 -18.38 -4.90 -6.17
N THR A 31 -18.03 -3.83 -6.90
CA THR A 31 -17.46 -3.88 -8.25
C THR A 31 -16.08 -3.26 -8.22
N ALA A 32 -15.11 -3.85 -8.90
CA ALA A 32 -13.77 -3.29 -9.07
C ALA A 32 -13.65 -2.61 -10.45
N ALA A 33 -12.90 -1.50 -10.48
CA ALA A 33 -12.43 -0.91 -11.73
C ALA A 33 -10.93 -0.64 -11.63
N ALA A 34 -10.13 -1.09 -12.59
CA ALA A 34 -8.70 -0.93 -12.53
C ALA A 34 -8.01 -0.94 -13.90
N ASN A 35 -6.77 -0.44 -13.89
CA ASN A 35 -5.82 -0.62 -14.98
C ASN A 35 -5.08 -1.93 -14.77
N GLY A 36 -5.52 -3.02 -15.40
CA GLY A 36 -4.86 -4.31 -15.23
C GLY A 36 -5.69 -5.51 -15.68
N ASN A 37 -5.27 -6.68 -15.20
CA ASN A 37 -5.83 -7.97 -15.55
C ASN A 37 -7.13 -8.25 -14.79
N GLU A 38 -8.16 -8.68 -15.48
CA GLU A 38 -9.46 -9.09 -14.93
C GLU A 38 -9.40 -10.43 -14.19
N ALA A 39 -8.50 -11.36 -14.60
CA ALA A 39 -8.51 -12.73 -14.14
C ALA A 39 -8.52 -12.90 -12.60
N PRO A 40 -7.73 -12.16 -11.79
CA PRO A 40 -7.78 -12.28 -10.33
C PRO A 40 -9.14 -11.91 -9.74
N PHE A 41 -9.85 -10.94 -10.34
CA PHE A 41 -11.17 -10.49 -9.88
C PHE A 41 -12.25 -11.52 -10.25
N ALA A 42 -12.18 -12.08 -11.46
CA ALA A 42 -13.07 -13.14 -11.91
C ALA A 42 -12.97 -14.39 -10.99
N LEU A 43 -11.75 -14.83 -10.66
CA LEU A 43 -11.50 -15.92 -9.71
C LEU A 43 -12.03 -15.60 -8.29
N ALA A 44 -12.10 -14.33 -7.93
CA ALA A 44 -12.65 -13.88 -6.65
C ALA A 44 -14.18 -13.67 -6.68
N GLY A 45 -14.85 -13.83 -7.82
CA GLY A 45 -16.27 -13.55 -8.00
C GLY A 45 -16.61 -12.07 -7.80
N ILE A 46 -15.70 -11.17 -8.23
CA ILE A 46 -15.86 -9.71 -8.16
C ILE A 46 -16.04 -9.17 -9.58
N PRO A 47 -17.18 -8.53 -9.91
CA PRO A 47 -17.37 -7.85 -11.19
C PRO A 47 -16.27 -6.82 -11.45
N PHE A 48 -15.75 -6.80 -12.69
CA PHE A 48 -14.62 -5.96 -13.06
C PHE A 48 -14.94 -5.04 -14.24
N ARG A 49 -14.37 -3.84 -14.22
CA ARG A 49 -14.45 -2.84 -15.30
C ARG A 49 -13.05 -2.33 -15.62
N PRO A 50 -12.48 -2.68 -16.77
CA PRO A 50 -11.18 -2.17 -17.17
C PRO A 50 -11.23 -0.70 -17.56
N PHE A 51 -10.14 0.02 -17.26
CA PHE A 51 -9.85 1.33 -17.80
C PHE A 51 -8.33 1.52 -17.93
N LYS A 52 -7.90 2.51 -18.72
CA LYS A 52 -6.47 2.81 -18.90
C LYS A 52 -6.03 3.93 -17.97
N LEU A 53 -4.91 3.69 -17.27
CA LEU A 53 -4.25 4.67 -16.41
C LEU A 53 -2.76 4.66 -16.71
N GLU A 54 -2.20 5.79 -17.15
CA GLU A 54 -0.76 5.95 -17.26
C GLU A 54 -0.16 6.35 -15.92
N ARG A 55 0.97 5.74 -15.56
CA ARG A 55 1.66 5.98 -14.30
C ARG A 55 2.20 7.42 -14.19
N PHE A 56 2.75 7.94 -15.28
CA PHE A 56 3.34 9.28 -15.34
C PHE A 56 2.31 10.35 -15.73
N LEU A 57 2.69 11.63 -15.54
CA LEU A 57 1.85 12.75 -15.93
C LEU A 57 1.71 12.82 -17.45
N ASN A 58 0.49 12.65 -17.93
CA ASN A 58 0.11 12.82 -19.31
C ASN A 58 -1.31 13.45 -19.37
N PRO A 59 -1.43 14.78 -19.52
CA PRO A 59 -2.71 15.47 -19.41
C PRO A 59 -3.80 14.97 -20.36
N LEU A 60 -3.43 14.57 -21.60
CA LEU A 60 -4.37 14.04 -22.58
C LEU A 60 -4.89 12.65 -22.19
N SER A 61 -3.98 11.77 -21.74
CA SER A 61 -4.34 10.45 -21.23
C SER A 61 -5.18 10.58 -19.96
N ASP A 62 -4.81 11.49 -19.06
CA ASP A 62 -5.52 11.76 -17.82
C ASP A 62 -6.96 12.22 -18.05
N LEU A 63 -7.18 13.06 -19.05
CA LEU A 63 -8.53 13.48 -19.44
C LEU A 63 -9.37 12.32 -20.01
N ARG A 64 -8.74 11.40 -20.75
CA ARG A 64 -9.41 10.17 -21.23
C ARG A 64 -9.79 9.28 -20.06
N THR A 65 -8.87 9.07 -19.11
CA THR A 65 -9.13 8.32 -17.88
C THR A 65 -10.33 8.90 -17.12
N VAL A 66 -10.39 10.23 -16.93
CA VAL A 66 -11.54 10.88 -16.27
C VAL A 66 -12.86 10.61 -17.01
N ARG A 67 -12.85 10.62 -18.35
CA ARG A 67 -14.06 10.31 -19.16
C ARG A 67 -14.47 8.84 -19.04
N GLU A 68 -13.50 7.91 -19.05
CA GLU A 68 -13.76 6.48 -18.84
C GLU A 68 -14.32 6.21 -17.45
N LEU A 69 -13.72 6.75 -16.40
CA LEU A 69 -14.23 6.64 -15.04
C LEU A 69 -15.64 7.18 -14.90
N ARG A 70 -15.94 8.33 -15.54
CA ARG A 70 -17.30 8.89 -15.56
C ARG A 70 -18.29 7.93 -16.21
N ARG A 71 -17.92 7.29 -17.35
CA ARG A 71 -18.74 6.28 -18.02
C ARG A 71 -18.99 5.09 -17.10
N ILE A 72 -17.94 4.55 -16.47
CA ILE A 72 -18.04 3.41 -15.56
C ILE A 72 -18.96 3.72 -14.38
N ILE A 73 -18.85 4.91 -13.76
CA ILE A 73 -19.72 5.33 -12.66
C ILE A 73 -21.18 5.37 -13.10
N ARG A 74 -21.46 5.89 -14.30
CA ARG A 74 -22.83 5.93 -14.87
C ARG A 74 -23.39 4.54 -15.18
N GLU A 75 -22.56 3.62 -15.66
CA GLU A 75 -22.98 2.25 -15.99
C GLU A 75 -23.21 1.41 -14.72
N VAL A 76 -22.32 1.54 -13.73
CA VAL A 76 -22.37 0.76 -12.49
C VAL A 76 -23.42 1.28 -11.51
N GLN A 77 -23.72 2.60 -11.53
CA GLN A 77 -24.65 3.26 -10.62
C GLN A 77 -24.37 2.90 -9.14
N PRO A 78 -23.15 3.13 -8.62
CA PRO A 78 -22.82 2.76 -7.25
C PRO A 78 -23.44 3.73 -6.24
N ASP A 79 -23.68 3.27 -5.02
CA ASP A 79 -24.04 4.13 -3.88
C ASP A 79 -22.82 4.85 -3.31
N VAL A 80 -21.64 4.16 -3.32
CA VAL A 80 -20.36 4.70 -2.91
C VAL A 80 -19.31 4.41 -3.99
N VAL A 81 -18.50 5.40 -4.32
CA VAL A 81 -17.34 5.23 -5.19
C VAL A 81 -16.08 5.63 -4.44
N GLN A 82 -15.10 4.72 -4.35
CA GLN A 82 -13.84 4.99 -3.65
C GLN A 82 -12.65 4.78 -4.57
N SER A 83 -11.77 5.79 -4.61
CA SER A 83 -10.48 5.68 -5.26
C SER A 83 -9.36 5.33 -4.27
N PHE A 84 -8.44 4.54 -4.78
CA PHE A 84 -7.14 4.25 -4.18
C PHE A 84 -6.08 4.81 -5.14
N ASP A 85 -4.88 5.07 -4.71
CA ASP A 85 -3.82 5.74 -5.45
C ASP A 85 -3.92 7.27 -5.53
N SER A 86 -2.77 7.91 -5.44
CA SER A 86 -2.66 9.36 -5.39
C SER A 86 -3.23 10.05 -6.63
N LYS A 87 -3.02 9.47 -7.85
CA LYS A 87 -3.49 10.04 -9.10
C LYS A 87 -5.01 9.93 -9.25
N LEU A 88 -5.57 8.77 -8.92
CA LEU A 88 -7.01 8.53 -8.96
C LEU A 88 -7.77 9.36 -7.92
N SER A 89 -7.17 9.63 -6.77
CA SER A 89 -7.75 10.50 -5.73
C SER A 89 -7.92 11.95 -6.17
N LEU A 90 -7.12 12.41 -7.15
CA LEU A 90 -7.29 13.71 -7.81
C LEU A 90 -8.36 13.66 -8.91
N MET A 91 -8.44 12.55 -9.65
CA MET A 91 -9.32 12.41 -10.83
C MET A 91 -10.77 12.09 -10.48
N LEU A 92 -10.98 11.28 -9.43
CA LEU A 92 -12.30 10.78 -9.06
C LEU A 92 -13.33 11.89 -8.80
N PRO A 93 -13.03 12.98 -8.04
CA PRO A 93 -13.99 14.06 -7.84
C PRO A 93 -14.43 14.73 -9.14
N LEU A 94 -13.57 14.75 -10.17
CA LEU A 94 -13.87 15.29 -11.51
C LEU A 94 -14.71 14.30 -12.32
N ALA A 95 -14.39 13.01 -12.23
CA ALA A 95 -15.11 11.94 -12.93
C ALA A 95 -16.54 11.80 -12.40
N ALA A 96 -16.72 11.87 -11.10
CA ALA A 96 -18.02 11.75 -10.44
C ALA A 96 -18.97 12.94 -10.72
N ARG A 97 -18.44 14.07 -11.20
CA ARG A 97 -19.27 15.24 -11.54
C ARG A 97 -20.26 14.95 -12.66
N GLY A 98 -21.58 14.93 -12.33
CA GLY A 98 -22.65 14.62 -13.27
C GLY A 98 -22.64 13.16 -13.74
N ALA A 99 -22.09 12.24 -12.94
CA ALA A 99 -22.11 10.81 -13.21
C ALA A 99 -23.12 10.04 -12.33
N GLY A 100 -23.88 10.73 -11.51
CA GLY A 100 -24.82 10.18 -10.53
C GLY A 100 -24.59 10.77 -9.15
N ASP A 101 -25.28 10.22 -8.15
CA ASP A 101 -25.29 10.74 -6.78
C ASP A 101 -24.42 9.92 -5.80
N ALA A 102 -23.51 9.10 -6.31
CA ALA A 102 -22.63 8.28 -5.48
C ALA A 102 -21.88 9.11 -4.44
N ALA A 103 -21.80 8.60 -3.21
CA ALA A 103 -20.90 9.18 -2.20
C ALA A 103 -19.44 8.98 -2.63
N VAL A 104 -18.75 10.07 -2.89
CA VAL A 104 -17.34 10.04 -3.34
C VAL A 104 -16.41 9.93 -2.16
N VAL A 105 -15.65 8.87 -2.11
CA VAL A 105 -14.61 8.63 -1.10
C VAL A 105 -13.25 8.58 -1.81
N ARG A 106 -12.26 9.28 -1.29
CA ARG A 106 -10.88 9.17 -1.76
C ARG A 106 -9.99 8.60 -0.67
N THR A 107 -9.06 7.72 -1.03
CA THR A 107 -8.02 7.23 -0.11
C THR A 107 -6.71 7.93 -0.44
N ILE A 108 -6.06 8.44 0.59
CA ILE A 108 -4.72 8.99 0.52
C ILE A 108 -3.77 7.97 1.15
N ASN A 109 -3.11 7.21 0.30
CA ASN A 109 -2.12 6.18 0.65
C ASN A 109 -0.68 6.69 0.47
N GLY A 110 -0.44 7.94 0.86
CA GLY A 110 0.80 8.65 0.68
C GLY A 110 0.67 9.82 -0.31
N ARG A 111 1.63 10.75 -0.22
CA ARG A 111 1.69 11.92 -1.12
C ARG A 111 2.53 11.68 -2.37
N GLY A 112 2.99 10.44 -2.54
CA GLY A 112 3.67 9.97 -3.73
C GLY A 112 4.97 10.70 -4.05
N TRP A 113 5.38 10.59 -5.31
CA TRP A 113 6.63 11.18 -5.81
C TRP A 113 6.73 12.69 -5.60
N ILE A 114 5.61 13.43 -5.71
CA ILE A 114 5.58 14.90 -5.57
C ILE A 114 6.15 15.37 -4.23
N TYR A 115 5.92 14.61 -3.15
CA TYR A 115 6.38 14.95 -1.81
C TYR A 115 7.56 14.10 -1.32
N SER A 116 7.91 13.03 -2.03
CA SER A 116 9.09 12.22 -1.75
C SER A 116 10.34 12.68 -2.50
N SER A 117 10.17 13.47 -3.57
CA SER A 117 11.26 13.95 -4.40
C SER A 117 11.63 15.41 -4.12
N THR A 118 12.90 15.75 -4.22
CA THR A 118 13.45 17.12 -4.20
C THR A 118 13.71 17.67 -5.60
N ALA A 119 13.37 16.91 -6.67
CA ALA A 119 13.53 17.38 -8.05
C ALA A 119 12.73 18.67 -8.29
N PRO A 120 13.26 19.63 -9.09
CA PRO A 120 12.60 20.91 -9.33
C PRO A 120 11.17 20.78 -9.82
N LEU A 121 10.90 19.81 -10.70
CA LEU A 121 9.55 19.52 -11.19
C LEU A 121 8.61 19.07 -10.06
N ALA A 122 9.07 18.21 -9.16
CA ALA A 122 8.25 17.77 -8.02
C ALA A 122 7.90 18.95 -7.11
N LEU A 123 8.87 19.83 -6.85
CA LEU A 123 8.66 21.05 -6.05
C LEU A 123 7.64 21.99 -6.71
N ALA A 124 7.76 22.21 -8.01
CA ALA A 124 6.83 23.04 -8.79
C ALA A 124 5.40 22.47 -8.83
N LEU A 125 5.24 21.14 -8.79
CA LEU A 125 3.94 20.48 -8.80
C LEU A 125 3.22 20.45 -7.45
N ARG A 126 3.90 20.75 -6.33
CA ARG A 126 3.27 20.76 -4.98
C ARG A 126 2.10 21.75 -4.85
N PRO A 127 2.18 23.01 -5.33
CA PRO A 127 1.02 23.89 -5.35
C PRO A 127 -0.13 23.37 -6.19
N VAL A 128 0.18 22.79 -7.38
CA VAL A 128 -0.83 22.20 -8.28
C VAL A 128 -1.55 21.04 -7.59
N TYR A 129 -0.81 20.13 -6.96
CA TYR A 129 -1.36 19.03 -6.19
C TYR A 129 -2.34 19.52 -5.12
N ARG A 130 -1.96 20.54 -4.33
CA ARG A 130 -2.82 21.11 -3.30
C ARG A 130 -4.07 21.77 -3.91
N ALA A 131 -3.89 22.54 -4.97
CA ALA A 131 -5.00 23.20 -5.67
C ALA A 131 -6.02 22.19 -6.21
N MET A 132 -5.58 21.10 -6.84
CA MET A 132 -6.46 20.04 -7.34
C MET A 132 -7.24 19.37 -6.22
N HIS A 133 -6.59 19.02 -5.11
CA HIS A 133 -7.27 18.45 -3.94
C HIS A 133 -8.28 19.42 -3.33
N TRP A 134 -7.94 20.70 -3.25
CA TRP A 134 -8.81 21.77 -2.72
C TRP A 134 -10.03 21.98 -3.61
N LEU A 135 -9.85 22.05 -4.93
CA LEU A 135 -10.93 22.21 -5.91
C LEU A 135 -11.87 20.98 -5.96
N GLY A 136 -11.31 19.77 -5.80
CA GLY A 136 -12.07 18.53 -5.75
C GLY A 136 -12.84 18.31 -4.44
N ALA A 137 -12.36 18.88 -3.33
CA ALA A 137 -12.85 18.60 -1.98
C ALA A 137 -14.37 18.78 -1.77
N PRO A 138 -15.08 19.79 -2.35
CA PRO A 138 -16.53 19.95 -2.17
C PRO A 138 -17.38 18.77 -2.69
N ARG A 139 -16.79 17.89 -3.49
CA ARG A 139 -17.47 16.70 -4.03
C ARG A 139 -17.08 15.42 -3.31
N VAL A 140 -16.15 15.50 -2.39
CA VAL A 140 -15.65 14.35 -1.62
C VAL A 140 -16.44 14.28 -0.32
N ALA A 141 -17.23 13.22 -0.18
CA ALA A 141 -18.00 12.96 1.03
C ALA A 141 -17.09 12.58 2.20
N ALA A 142 -16.03 11.79 1.92
CA ALA A 142 -15.03 11.44 2.92
C ALA A 142 -13.65 11.24 2.30
N THR A 143 -12.61 11.55 3.10
CA THR A 143 -11.22 11.23 2.79
C THR A 143 -10.69 10.22 3.81
N VAL A 144 -10.25 9.07 3.34
CA VAL A 144 -9.59 8.03 4.13
C VAL A 144 -8.09 8.24 4.05
N PHE A 145 -7.42 8.27 5.19
CA PHE A 145 -5.97 8.38 5.31
C PHE A 145 -5.40 7.08 5.86
N GLU A 146 -4.28 6.63 5.33
CA GLU A 146 -3.59 5.45 5.82
C GLU A 146 -2.54 5.78 6.90
N ASN A 147 -2.15 7.05 7.04
CA ASN A 147 -1.21 7.51 8.07
C ASN A 147 -1.61 8.89 8.64
N GLN A 148 -1.11 9.16 9.85
CA GLN A 148 -1.44 10.39 10.58
C GLN A 148 -0.78 11.65 9.96
N GLU A 149 0.41 11.51 9.35
CA GLU A 149 1.12 12.65 8.75
C GLU A 149 0.33 13.23 7.56
N ASP A 150 -0.21 12.37 6.70
CA ASP A 150 -1.00 12.81 5.54
C ASP A 150 -2.33 13.43 5.98
N LYS A 151 -2.99 12.86 7.00
CA LYS A 151 -4.20 13.47 7.59
C LYS A 151 -3.92 14.87 8.11
N THR A 152 -2.86 15.05 8.88
CA THR A 152 -2.44 16.34 9.42
C THR A 152 -2.08 17.33 8.31
N PHE A 153 -1.40 16.87 7.26
CA PHE A 153 -1.09 17.69 6.09
C PHE A 153 -2.35 18.21 5.39
N PHE A 154 -3.34 17.36 5.14
CA PHE A 154 -4.60 17.77 4.51
C PHE A 154 -5.40 18.74 5.38
N GLN A 155 -5.40 18.56 6.70
CA GLN A 155 -6.05 19.47 7.65
C GLN A 155 -5.37 20.85 7.66
N ARG A 156 -4.03 20.89 7.80
CA ARG A 156 -3.25 22.14 7.82
C ARG A 156 -3.40 22.97 6.54
N HIS A 157 -3.59 22.33 5.38
CA HIS A 157 -3.75 23.03 4.11
C HIS A 157 -5.22 23.19 3.69
N ASN A 158 -6.18 22.92 4.58
CA ASN A 158 -7.62 22.98 4.32
C ASN A 158 -8.07 22.24 3.05
N LEU A 159 -7.50 21.05 2.79
CA LEU A 159 -7.78 20.25 1.61
C LEU A 159 -9.02 19.35 1.76
N LEU A 160 -9.65 19.36 2.95
CA LEU A 160 -10.88 18.62 3.25
C LEU A 160 -12.14 19.46 3.01
N ARG A 161 -12.07 20.78 3.19
CA ARG A 161 -13.18 21.73 3.02
C ARG A 161 -14.49 21.28 3.67
N GLY A 162 -14.40 20.78 4.91
CA GLY A 162 -15.56 20.30 5.66
C GLY A 162 -15.99 18.85 5.36
N GLY A 163 -15.36 18.16 4.42
CA GLY A 163 -15.56 16.73 4.19
C GLY A 163 -15.10 15.89 5.39
N ARG A 164 -15.74 14.74 5.62
CA ARG A 164 -15.35 13.79 6.67
C ARG A 164 -13.93 13.27 6.44
N SER A 165 -13.22 12.94 7.52
CA SER A 165 -11.91 12.30 7.45
C SER A 165 -11.85 11.10 8.37
N LEU A 166 -11.33 9.99 7.88
CA LEU A 166 -11.11 8.76 8.63
C LEU A 166 -9.64 8.38 8.55
N LEU A 167 -9.05 8.00 9.67
CA LEU A 167 -7.73 7.37 9.71
C LEU A 167 -7.95 5.85 9.79
N VAL A 168 -7.49 5.17 8.75
CA VAL A 168 -7.50 3.70 8.67
C VAL A 168 -6.07 3.27 8.43
N PRO A 169 -5.43 2.55 9.34
CA PRO A 169 -4.02 2.22 9.24
C PRO A 169 -3.75 1.21 8.13
N GLY A 170 -3.46 1.71 6.92
CA GLY A 170 -3.20 0.90 5.72
C GLY A 170 -4.42 0.18 5.16
N ALA A 171 -4.17 -0.76 4.26
CA ALA A 171 -5.21 -1.60 3.67
C ALA A 171 -5.64 -2.78 4.57
N GLY A 172 -4.98 -2.93 5.74
CA GLY A 172 -5.10 -4.09 6.59
C GLY A 172 -4.33 -5.31 6.07
N VAL A 173 -4.04 -6.22 6.97
CA VAL A 173 -3.42 -7.52 6.65
C VAL A 173 -4.33 -8.64 7.15
N ASP A 174 -4.51 -9.66 6.30
CA ASP A 174 -5.19 -10.90 6.71
C ASP A 174 -4.25 -11.67 7.66
N VAL A 175 -4.46 -11.45 8.97
CA VAL A 175 -3.60 -12.01 10.02
C VAL A 175 -3.65 -13.53 10.00
N ASP A 176 -4.84 -14.10 9.98
CA ASP A 176 -5.03 -15.55 10.09
C ASP A 176 -4.53 -16.27 8.84
N GLY A 177 -4.86 -15.75 7.66
CA GLY A 177 -4.38 -16.28 6.38
C GLY A 177 -2.87 -16.17 6.25
N PHE A 178 -2.25 -15.06 6.70
CA PHE A 178 -0.81 -14.90 6.69
C PHE A 178 -0.12 -15.88 7.65
N GLU A 179 -0.64 -16.04 8.87
CA GLU A 179 -0.07 -16.96 9.86
C GLU A 179 -0.16 -18.44 9.44
N GLN A 180 -1.23 -18.82 8.74
CA GLN A 180 -1.33 -20.15 8.13
C GLN A 180 -0.20 -20.41 7.12
N THR A 181 0.18 -19.42 6.32
CA THR A 181 1.30 -19.55 5.38
C THR A 181 2.65 -19.70 6.06
N LEU A 182 2.78 -19.21 7.31
CA LEU A 182 4.01 -19.35 8.09
C LEU A 182 4.19 -20.75 8.72
N SER A 183 3.17 -21.58 8.76
CA SER A 183 3.23 -22.88 9.48
C SER A 183 4.05 -23.97 8.78
N ASN A 184 4.40 -23.81 7.50
CA ASN A 184 5.16 -24.80 6.74
C ASN A 184 6.68 -24.71 7.00
N VAL A 185 7.16 -25.43 8.04
CA VAL A 185 8.58 -25.42 8.46
C VAL A 185 9.50 -26.11 7.42
N ALA A 186 9.01 -27.15 6.72
CA ALA A 186 9.81 -27.89 5.75
C ALA A 186 10.28 -27.01 4.57
N ALA A 187 9.44 -26.09 4.12
CA ALA A 187 9.79 -25.14 3.05
C ALA A 187 10.97 -24.21 3.41
N THR A 188 11.21 -23.96 4.71
CA THR A 188 12.26 -23.04 5.14
C THR A 188 13.67 -23.59 4.90
N GLU A 189 13.90 -24.88 5.17
CA GLU A 189 15.20 -25.54 4.93
C GLU A 189 15.51 -25.70 3.44
N ASP A 190 14.50 -26.04 2.64
CA ASP A 190 14.65 -26.14 1.20
C ASP A 190 15.00 -24.79 0.57
N LEU A 191 14.35 -23.71 1.02
CA LEU A 191 14.66 -22.34 0.58
C LEU A 191 16.09 -21.91 0.99
N ARG A 192 16.56 -22.26 2.20
CA ARG A 192 17.96 -21.99 2.60
C ARG A 192 18.94 -22.66 1.65
N ARG A 193 18.65 -23.91 1.25
CA ARG A 193 19.48 -24.69 0.32
C ARG A 193 19.40 -24.10 -1.10
N GLU A 194 18.20 -23.78 -1.60
CA GLU A 194 17.98 -23.12 -2.90
C GLU A 194 18.78 -21.83 -3.03
N LEU A 195 18.76 -21.00 -1.99
CA LEU A 195 19.40 -19.68 -1.97
C LEU A 195 20.88 -19.72 -1.54
N GLY A 196 21.45 -20.91 -1.27
CA GLY A 196 22.83 -21.06 -0.87
C GLY A 196 23.20 -20.36 0.44
N LEU A 197 22.23 -20.22 1.35
CA LEU A 197 22.40 -19.47 2.60
C LEU A 197 23.22 -20.21 3.67
N GLY A 198 23.24 -21.57 3.63
CA GLY A 198 23.89 -22.36 4.67
C GLY A 198 23.47 -21.92 6.08
N ASN A 199 24.45 -21.68 6.94
CA ASN A 199 24.25 -21.20 8.32
C ASN A 199 24.32 -19.66 8.46
N ALA A 200 24.34 -18.92 7.35
CA ALA A 200 24.45 -17.47 7.38
C ALA A 200 23.27 -16.80 8.12
N LYS A 201 23.56 -15.70 8.78
CA LYS A 201 22.54 -14.75 9.26
C LYS A 201 21.95 -14.01 8.07
N VAL A 202 20.63 -13.85 8.05
CA VAL A 202 19.91 -13.31 6.90
C VAL A 202 19.26 -11.96 7.24
N VAL A 203 19.66 -10.93 6.50
CA VAL A 203 18.99 -9.64 6.48
C VAL A 203 18.14 -9.57 5.22
N ILE A 204 16.81 -9.52 5.36
CA ILE A 204 15.90 -9.49 4.22
C ILE A 204 15.34 -8.08 3.97
N CYS A 205 15.21 -7.72 2.70
CA CYS A 205 14.47 -6.54 2.24
C CYS A 205 13.50 -6.96 1.14
N VAL A 206 12.22 -6.70 1.32
CA VAL A 206 11.17 -7.05 0.35
C VAL A 206 10.57 -5.78 -0.22
N THR A 207 10.91 -5.45 -1.47
CA THR A 207 10.43 -4.24 -2.13
C THR A 207 10.83 -4.23 -3.60
N ARG A 208 10.27 -3.33 -4.40
CA ARG A 208 10.78 -3.03 -5.75
C ARG A 208 12.20 -2.48 -5.67
N MET A 209 13.08 -2.91 -6.56
CA MET A 209 14.49 -2.51 -6.57
C MET A 209 14.65 -1.10 -7.17
N THR A 210 14.30 -0.08 -6.36
CA THR A 210 14.41 1.32 -6.76
C THR A 210 15.19 2.15 -5.74
N ARG A 211 15.74 3.28 -6.21
CA ARG A 211 16.47 4.23 -5.35
C ARG A 211 15.60 4.77 -4.23
N GLN A 212 14.34 5.08 -4.53
CA GLN A 212 13.37 5.60 -3.55
C GLN A 212 13.03 4.60 -2.43
N LYS A 213 13.24 3.31 -2.66
CA LYS A 213 13.09 2.27 -1.64
C LYS A 213 14.35 2.10 -0.76
N GLY A 214 15.32 3.02 -0.91
CA GLY A 214 16.53 3.04 -0.09
C GLY A 214 17.52 1.93 -0.41
N ILE A 215 17.38 1.24 -1.56
CA ILE A 215 18.28 0.15 -1.97
C ILE A 215 19.75 0.62 -2.00
N PRO A 216 20.11 1.82 -2.52
CA PRO A 216 21.50 2.27 -2.46
C PRO A 216 22.04 2.41 -1.03
N SER A 217 21.21 2.88 -0.10
CA SER A 217 21.58 2.96 1.33
C SER A 217 21.78 1.58 1.94
N LEU A 218 20.92 0.61 1.57
CA LEU A 218 21.03 -0.79 2.02
C LEU A 218 22.28 -1.48 1.49
N LEU A 219 22.61 -1.32 0.22
CA LEU A 219 23.83 -1.88 -0.38
C LEU A 219 25.11 -1.35 0.27
N LYS A 220 25.14 -0.04 0.58
CA LYS A 220 26.26 0.56 1.32
C LYS A 220 26.33 0.03 2.77
N ALA A 221 25.20 -0.12 3.44
CA ALA A 221 25.13 -0.72 4.78
C ALA A 221 25.58 -2.18 4.76
N ALA A 222 25.17 -2.95 3.76
CA ALA A 222 25.59 -4.33 3.54
C ALA A 222 27.11 -4.44 3.35
N ALA A 223 27.74 -3.54 2.61
CA ALA A 223 29.18 -3.50 2.44
C ALA A 223 29.92 -3.18 3.77
N ILE A 224 29.34 -2.32 4.62
CA ILE A 224 29.88 -2.04 5.98
C ILE A 224 29.79 -3.28 6.86
N ILE A 225 28.64 -3.95 6.85
CA ILE A 225 28.38 -5.15 7.66
C ILE A 225 29.26 -6.30 7.20
N ASN A 226 29.36 -6.57 5.91
CA ASN A 226 30.14 -7.68 5.37
C ASN A 226 31.63 -7.64 5.81
N ARG A 227 32.20 -6.45 5.99
CA ARG A 227 33.58 -6.29 6.50
C ARG A 227 33.74 -6.72 7.97
N LYS A 228 32.67 -6.62 8.78
CA LYS A 228 32.66 -6.95 10.21
C LYS A 228 32.11 -8.34 10.49
N ARG A 229 31.12 -8.74 9.70
CA ARG A 229 30.33 -9.96 9.86
C ARG A 229 30.17 -10.64 8.48
N PRO A 230 31.22 -11.36 8.00
CA PRO A 230 31.18 -12.06 6.72
C PRO A 230 30.21 -13.25 6.70
N ASP A 231 29.66 -13.63 7.85
CA ASP A 231 28.59 -14.63 8.04
C ASP A 231 27.18 -14.09 7.73
N VAL A 232 27.03 -12.80 7.42
CA VAL A 232 25.72 -12.19 7.09
C VAL A 232 25.48 -12.20 5.58
N ARG A 233 24.26 -12.58 5.17
CA ARG A 233 23.77 -12.47 3.78
C ARG A 233 22.60 -11.52 3.71
N PHE A 234 22.55 -10.73 2.66
CA PHE A 234 21.44 -9.82 2.36
C PHE A 234 20.58 -10.42 1.26
N LEU A 235 19.29 -10.60 1.55
CA LEU A 235 18.31 -11.14 0.61
C LEU A 235 17.40 -10.01 0.13
N LEU A 236 17.54 -9.62 -1.14
CA LEU A 236 16.73 -8.58 -1.77
C LEU A 236 15.63 -9.23 -2.62
N VAL A 237 14.39 -9.08 -2.19
CA VAL A 237 13.22 -9.73 -2.79
C VAL A 237 12.32 -8.69 -3.43
N GLY A 238 12.06 -8.85 -4.73
CA GLY A 238 11.17 -7.98 -5.49
C GLY A 238 11.66 -7.72 -6.90
N PRO A 239 10.80 -7.17 -7.76
CA PRO A 239 11.14 -6.96 -9.16
C PRO A 239 12.22 -5.91 -9.33
N LEU A 240 13.09 -6.13 -10.31
CA LEU A 240 13.94 -5.08 -10.88
C LEU A 240 13.04 -4.16 -11.70
N GLU A 241 13.06 -2.88 -11.36
CA GLU A 241 12.41 -1.86 -12.20
C GLU A 241 13.30 -1.60 -13.40
N SER A 242 12.75 -1.76 -14.60
CA SER A 242 13.47 -1.53 -15.85
C SER A 242 13.41 -0.08 -16.33
N GLU A 243 12.68 0.79 -15.63
CA GLU A 243 12.32 2.10 -16.16
C GLU A 243 12.91 3.27 -15.36
N GLY A 244 13.61 4.14 -16.10
CA GLY A 244 13.98 5.48 -15.68
C GLY A 244 15.11 5.56 -14.64
N PRO A 245 15.41 6.77 -14.17
CA PRO A 245 16.57 7.06 -13.32
C PRO A 245 16.44 6.53 -11.88
N LEU A 246 15.29 6.00 -11.51
CA LEU A 246 15.02 5.43 -10.18
C LEU A 246 15.37 3.94 -10.09
N ALA A 247 15.57 3.27 -11.20
CA ALA A 247 15.93 1.85 -11.25
C ALA A 247 17.31 1.59 -10.64
N ILE A 248 17.46 0.42 -10.03
CA ILE A 248 18.77 -0.13 -9.65
C ILE A 248 19.18 -1.08 -10.76
N SER A 249 20.37 -0.86 -11.31
CA SER A 249 20.88 -1.71 -12.39
C SER A 249 21.42 -3.06 -11.85
N GLU A 250 21.35 -4.09 -12.69
CA GLU A 250 21.98 -5.38 -12.38
C GLU A 250 23.48 -5.25 -12.10
N ALA A 251 24.18 -4.39 -12.83
CA ALA A 251 25.59 -4.11 -12.60
C ALA A 251 25.86 -3.46 -11.21
N GLU A 252 24.90 -2.70 -10.68
CA GLU A 252 24.98 -2.13 -9.33
C GLU A 252 24.81 -3.22 -8.28
N LEU A 253 23.90 -4.17 -8.46
CA LEU A 253 23.72 -5.32 -7.58
C LEU A 253 24.89 -6.31 -7.67
N ALA A 254 25.40 -6.57 -8.86
CA ALA A 254 26.51 -7.51 -9.09
C ALA A 254 27.79 -7.15 -8.31
N ARG A 255 28.03 -5.86 -8.05
CA ARG A 255 29.17 -5.41 -7.21
C ARG A 255 29.12 -5.95 -5.77
N HIS A 256 27.96 -6.44 -5.33
CA HIS A 256 27.69 -6.93 -3.98
C HIS A 256 27.39 -8.45 -3.96
N ALA A 257 27.50 -9.15 -5.10
CA ALA A 257 27.06 -10.54 -5.28
C ALA A 257 27.70 -11.54 -4.28
N GLY A 258 28.84 -11.23 -3.66
CA GLY A 258 29.45 -12.09 -2.67
C GLY A 258 28.67 -12.20 -1.34
N TYR A 259 27.77 -11.25 -1.06
CA TYR A 259 27.00 -11.18 0.20
C TYR A 259 25.59 -10.66 0.03
N VAL A 260 25.18 -10.26 -1.18
CA VAL A 260 23.82 -9.83 -1.55
C VAL A 260 23.26 -10.79 -2.59
N ILE A 261 22.08 -11.32 -2.33
CA ILE A 261 21.31 -12.19 -3.21
C ILE A 261 20.05 -11.44 -3.64
N ALA A 262 19.93 -11.12 -4.92
CA ALA A 262 18.71 -10.54 -5.50
C ALA A 262 17.89 -11.64 -6.16
N THR A 263 16.70 -11.90 -5.64
CA THR A 263 15.86 -13.04 -6.09
C THR A 263 14.90 -12.70 -7.22
N GLY A 264 14.70 -11.41 -7.53
CA GLY A 264 13.58 -10.99 -8.34
C GLY A 264 12.24 -11.12 -7.61
N LEU A 265 11.14 -11.14 -8.38
CA LEU A 265 9.78 -11.30 -7.85
C LEU A 265 9.57 -12.72 -7.32
N ARG A 266 9.05 -12.82 -6.08
CA ARG A 266 8.76 -14.09 -5.40
C ARG A 266 7.31 -14.10 -4.93
N GLN A 267 6.70 -15.29 -4.91
CA GLN A 267 5.33 -15.52 -4.39
C GLN A 267 5.35 -16.07 -2.95
N ASP A 268 6.47 -16.58 -2.50
CA ASP A 268 6.70 -17.23 -1.22
C ASP A 268 7.31 -16.30 -0.15
N VAL A 269 6.98 -15.00 -0.24
CA VAL A 269 7.48 -13.96 0.70
C VAL A 269 7.29 -14.35 2.17
N PRO A 270 6.15 -14.94 2.61
CA PRO A 270 6.01 -15.38 4.00
C PRO A 270 7.07 -16.39 4.43
N ALA A 271 7.41 -17.36 3.57
CA ALA A 271 8.44 -18.36 3.86
C ALA A 271 9.84 -17.72 3.89
N LEU A 272 10.12 -16.75 2.99
CA LEU A 272 11.37 -16.00 2.99
C LEU A 272 11.52 -15.12 4.23
N LEU A 273 10.45 -14.52 4.74
CA LEU A 273 10.48 -13.77 6.00
C LEU A 273 10.86 -14.67 7.19
N ARG A 274 10.42 -15.92 7.21
CA ARG A 274 10.80 -16.88 8.26
C ARG A 274 12.30 -17.24 8.27
N LEU A 275 12.99 -17.10 7.14
CA LEU A 275 14.44 -17.32 7.06
C LEU A 275 15.24 -16.18 7.71
N ALA A 276 14.61 -15.02 7.86
CA ALA A 276 15.31 -13.78 8.16
C ALA A 276 15.57 -13.62 9.67
N ASP A 277 16.77 -13.17 10.01
CA ASP A 277 17.11 -12.71 11.35
C ASP A 277 16.77 -11.23 11.54
N VAL A 278 16.78 -10.42 10.45
CA VAL A 278 16.40 -9.00 10.46
C VAL A 278 15.68 -8.64 9.17
N PHE A 279 14.58 -7.92 9.28
CA PHE A 279 13.91 -7.25 8.16
C PHE A 279 14.37 -5.80 8.07
N ALA A 280 15.06 -5.43 7.00
CA ALA A 280 15.56 -4.08 6.74
C ALA A 280 14.74 -3.40 5.64
N PHE A 281 14.03 -2.31 5.97
CA PHE A 281 13.20 -1.57 5.04
C PHE A 281 13.53 -0.07 5.07
N PRO A 282 14.66 0.36 4.48
CA PRO A 282 15.15 1.73 4.56
C PRO A 282 14.50 2.66 3.52
N THR A 283 13.20 2.51 3.28
CA THR A 283 12.46 3.28 2.26
C THR A 283 12.56 4.79 2.53
N GLU A 284 12.69 5.55 1.46
CA GLU A 284 12.72 7.02 1.44
C GLU A 284 11.44 7.59 0.81
N TYR A 285 10.56 6.69 0.35
CA TYR A 285 9.31 7.03 -0.33
C TYR A 285 8.16 7.15 0.67
N ARG A 286 7.46 8.28 0.66
CA ARG A 286 6.28 8.54 1.51
C ARG A 286 5.09 7.73 1.02
N GLU A 287 4.86 6.63 1.68
CA GLU A 287 3.78 5.67 1.41
C GLU A 287 2.63 5.84 2.42
N GLY A 288 1.54 5.11 2.18
CA GLY A 288 0.64 4.70 3.24
C GLY A 288 1.36 3.78 4.23
N VAL A 289 0.65 2.85 4.82
CA VAL A 289 1.31 1.80 5.64
C VAL A 289 1.85 0.71 4.70
N PRO A 290 3.19 0.45 4.69
CA PRO A 290 3.75 -0.58 3.83
C PRO A 290 3.28 -1.97 4.26
N ARG A 291 2.60 -2.69 3.37
CA ARG A 291 2.06 -4.02 3.67
C ARG A 291 3.15 -5.00 4.12
N VAL A 292 4.31 -4.99 3.45
CA VAL A 292 5.43 -5.89 3.78
C VAL A 292 5.98 -5.66 5.20
N LEU A 293 5.84 -4.44 5.73
CA LEU A 293 6.23 -4.13 7.11
C LEU A 293 5.28 -4.81 8.13
N LEU A 294 3.98 -4.88 7.79
CA LEU A 294 2.99 -5.63 8.57
C LEU A 294 3.27 -7.14 8.50
N GLU A 295 3.60 -7.65 7.32
CA GLU A 295 3.95 -9.05 7.08
C GLU A 295 5.23 -9.45 7.85
N ALA A 296 6.28 -8.61 7.85
CA ALA A 296 7.49 -8.84 8.62
C ALA A 296 7.22 -8.86 10.14
N ALA A 297 6.38 -7.95 10.62
CA ALA A 297 5.95 -7.94 12.02
C ALA A 297 5.20 -9.22 12.41
N LEU A 298 4.24 -9.66 11.58
CA LEU A 298 3.49 -10.92 11.81
C LEU A 298 4.38 -12.15 11.75
N ALA A 299 5.39 -12.14 10.87
CA ALA A 299 6.39 -13.20 10.81
C ALA A 299 7.30 -13.23 12.05
N GLY A 300 7.23 -12.23 12.92
CA GLY A 300 8.06 -12.13 14.13
C GLY A 300 9.52 -11.82 13.82
N VAL A 301 9.79 -11.15 12.70
CA VAL A 301 11.15 -10.77 12.30
C VAL A 301 11.50 -9.41 12.91
N PRO A 302 12.64 -9.24 13.55
CA PRO A 302 13.11 -7.94 14.04
C PRO A 302 13.23 -6.91 12.93
N ILE A 303 12.69 -5.71 13.14
CA ILE A 303 12.53 -4.70 12.09
C ILE A 303 13.52 -3.55 12.26
N VAL A 304 14.15 -3.15 11.16
CA VAL A 304 14.88 -1.89 11.01
C VAL A 304 14.29 -1.12 9.83
N THR A 305 13.78 0.08 10.07
CA THR A 305 13.15 0.90 9.01
C THR A 305 13.47 2.38 9.19
N THR A 306 12.99 3.23 8.29
CA THR A 306 13.08 4.69 8.41
C THR A 306 11.84 5.26 9.10
N GLY A 307 11.97 6.44 9.72
CA GLY A 307 10.88 7.11 10.44
C GLY A 307 9.92 7.93 9.57
N ILE A 308 9.79 7.60 8.27
CA ILE A 308 8.85 8.30 7.39
C ILE A 308 7.40 7.89 7.65
N ALA A 309 6.48 8.69 7.11
CA ALA A 309 5.05 8.38 7.14
C ALA A 309 4.77 6.94 6.66
N GLY A 310 3.85 6.27 7.32
CA GLY A 310 3.54 4.85 7.10
C GLY A 310 4.46 3.90 7.86
N CYS A 311 5.78 4.07 7.79
CA CYS A 311 6.72 3.26 8.58
C CYS A 311 6.65 3.62 10.07
N GLY A 312 6.65 4.91 10.40
CA GLY A 312 6.53 5.40 11.78
C GLY A 312 5.17 5.14 12.43
N ASP A 313 4.13 4.83 11.63
CA ASP A 313 2.83 4.41 12.15
C ASP A 313 2.85 2.94 12.64
N VAL A 314 3.76 2.12 12.11
CA VAL A 314 3.93 0.70 12.48
C VAL A 314 5.05 0.50 13.48
N VAL A 315 6.19 1.19 13.30
CA VAL A 315 7.40 1.00 14.11
C VAL A 315 7.65 2.20 15.00
N ARG A 316 7.82 1.94 16.31
CA ARG A 316 8.26 2.90 17.32
C ARG A 316 9.67 2.54 17.75
N ASP A 317 10.61 3.49 17.59
CA ASP A 317 12.04 3.26 17.84
C ASP A 317 12.32 2.73 19.24
N GLY A 318 13.09 1.64 19.32
CA GLY A 318 13.49 0.98 20.55
C GLY A 318 12.37 0.22 21.29
N TRP A 319 11.09 0.31 20.83
CA TRP A 319 9.99 -0.40 21.48
C TRP A 319 9.60 -1.68 20.73
N ASN A 320 9.30 -1.58 19.43
CA ASN A 320 8.89 -2.72 18.60
C ASN A 320 9.68 -2.83 17.29
N GLY A 321 10.81 -2.14 17.20
CA GLY A 321 11.75 -2.15 16.09
C GLY A 321 12.73 -0.99 16.23
N LEU A 322 13.63 -0.82 15.27
CA LEU A 322 14.59 0.27 15.25
C LEU A 322 14.36 1.18 14.04
N ILE A 323 14.46 2.49 14.28
CA ILE A 323 14.36 3.51 13.25
C ILE A 323 15.73 4.07 12.92
N THR A 324 16.04 4.18 11.63
CA THR A 324 17.28 4.78 11.11
C THR A 324 16.98 6.11 10.40
N PRO A 325 17.88 7.10 10.48
CA PRO A 325 17.76 8.31 9.67
C PRO A 325 17.82 8.00 8.16
N LEU A 326 17.17 8.87 7.37
CA LEU A 326 17.26 8.81 5.90
C LEU A 326 18.70 9.04 5.44
N HIS A 327 19.07 8.40 4.34
CA HIS A 327 20.37 8.59 3.67
C HIS A 327 21.60 8.35 4.57
N ASN A 328 21.45 7.56 5.63
CA ASN A 328 22.55 7.25 6.54
C ASN A 328 22.86 5.73 6.58
N PRO A 329 23.65 5.22 5.63
CA PRO A 329 23.99 3.79 5.57
C PRO A 329 24.84 3.32 6.77
N GLY A 330 25.58 4.20 7.42
CA GLY A 330 26.36 3.87 8.62
C GLY A 330 25.45 3.56 9.81
N GLU A 331 24.45 4.42 10.06
CA GLU A 331 23.48 4.18 11.12
C GLU A 331 22.57 2.99 10.79
N LEU A 332 22.16 2.83 9.52
CA LEU A 332 21.42 1.64 9.10
C LEU A 332 22.21 0.35 9.40
N ALA A 333 23.50 0.32 9.09
CA ALA A 333 24.37 -0.81 9.41
C ALA A 333 24.45 -1.05 10.94
N ALA A 334 24.61 0.01 11.73
CA ALA A 334 24.66 -0.08 13.19
C ALA A 334 23.37 -0.64 13.78
N ARG A 335 22.19 -0.20 13.29
CA ARG A 335 20.88 -0.70 13.73
C ARG A 335 20.66 -2.17 13.34
N ILE A 336 21.08 -2.59 12.14
CA ILE A 336 21.01 -3.98 11.72
C ILE A 336 21.93 -4.84 12.60
N LEU A 337 23.18 -4.43 12.83
CA LEU A 337 24.12 -5.16 13.70
C LEU A 337 23.57 -5.28 15.12
N ARG A 338 23.00 -4.22 15.68
CA ARG A 338 22.35 -4.28 17.00
C ARG A 338 21.27 -5.35 17.08
N GLN A 339 20.42 -5.49 16.05
CA GLN A 339 19.39 -6.54 16.01
C GLN A 339 19.99 -7.95 15.91
N LEU A 340 21.11 -8.09 15.19
CA LEU A 340 21.81 -9.37 15.03
C LEU A 340 22.58 -9.78 16.30
N ASP A 341 23.14 -8.82 17.04
CA ASP A 341 24.01 -9.06 18.19
C ASP A 341 23.22 -9.17 19.51
N ASP A 342 22.14 -8.38 19.67
CA ASP A 342 21.22 -8.45 20.83
C ASP A 342 19.97 -9.26 20.48
N THR A 343 20.12 -10.56 20.37
CA THR A 343 19.02 -11.47 19.98
C THR A 343 17.82 -11.39 20.93
N ALA A 344 18.04 -11.26 22.22
CA ALA A 344 16.97 -11.22 23.21
C ALA A 344 16.14 -9.91 23.07
N GLY A 345 16.82 -8.77 22.98
CA GLY A 345 16.15 -7.48 22.74
C GLY A 345 15.43 -7.43 21.39
N ALA A 346 16.05 -8.00 20.35
CA ALA A 346 15.46 -8.09 19.01
C ALA A 346 14.16 -8.92 19.01
N GLN A 347 14.15 -10.09 19.64
CA GLN A 347 12.97 -10.95 19.75
C GLN A 347 11.85 -10.28 20.57
N MET A 348 12.21 -9.58 21.65
CA MET A 348 11.22 -8.83 22.44
C MET A 348 10.57 -7.72 21.60
N MET A 349 11.35 -6.97 20.82
CA MET A 349 10.82 -5.95 19.90
C MET A 349 9.94 -6.59 18.82
N ALA A 350 10.35 -7.71 18.23
CA ALA A 350 9.58 -8.44 17.23
C ALA A 350 8.23 -8.95 17.77
N ALA A 351 8.21 -9.51 18.99
CA ALA A 351 6.98 -9.94 19.64
C ALA A 351 6.00 -8.76 19.86
N ARG A 352 6.50 -7.60 20.29
CA ARG A 352 5.70 -6.38 20.41
C ARG A 352 5.17 -5.88 19.06
N ALA A 353 6.00 -5.94 18.00
CA ALA A 353 5.59 -5.58 16.65
C ALA A 353 4.45 -6.47 16.15
N ARG A 354 4.58 -7.79 16.34
CA ARG A 354 3.54 -8.76 15.97
C ARG A 354 2.23 -8.47 16.68
N GLN A 355 2.25 -8.28 18.00
CA GLN A 355 1.04 -7.98 18.76
C GLN A 355 0.42 -6.65 18.34
N TYR A 356 1.24 -5.61 18.16
CA TYR A 356 0.77 -4.29 17.74
C TYR A 356 0.08 -4.32 16.36
N VAL A 357 0.61 -5.12 15.42
CA VAL A 357 0.01 -5.29 14.09
C VAL A 357 -1.29 -6.09 14.16
N ARG A 358 -1.35 -7.16 14.94
CA ARG A 358 -2.58 -7.95 15.14
C ARG A 358 -3.72 -7.08 15.68
N ASP A 359 -3.42 -6.25 16.68
CA ASP A 359 -4.43 -5.44 17.37
C ASP A 359 -4.88 -4.20 16.57
N GLY A 360 -3.99 -3.63 15.77
CA GLY A 360 -4.23 -2.33 15.11
C GLY A 360 -4.43 -2.37 13.60
N PHE A 361 -3.93 -3.41 12.90
CA PHE A 361 -3.82 -3.43 11.44
C PHE A 361 -4.47 -4.65 10.79
N SER A 362 -5.27 -5.43 11.54
CA SER A 362 -5.99 -6.56 10.96
C SER A 362 -6.99 -6.12 9.89
N LEU A 363 -7.12 -6.92 8.83
CA LEU A 363 -8.06 -6.65 7.74
C LEU A 363 -9.49 -6.51 8.26
N SER A 364 -9.89 -7.35 9.22
CA SER A 364 -11.23 -7.29 9.83
C SER A 364 -11.51 -5.96 10.52
N LEU A 365 -10.56 -5.44 11.30
CA LEU A 365 -10.67 -4.14 11.96
C LEU A 365 -10.74 -2.99 10.95
N VAL A 366 -9.86 -3.01 9.95
CA VAL A 366 -9.82 -1.99 8.88
C VAL A 366 -11.14 -1.97 8.13
N MET A 367 -11.66 -3.14 7.75
CA MET A 367 -12.89 -3.24 6.97
C MET A 367 -14.15 -2.94 7.77
N ALA A 368 -14.16 -3.25 9.07
CA ALA A 368 -15.24 -2.83 9.96
C ALA A 368 -15.37 -1.29 10.04
N ARG A 369 -14.23 -0.58 10.18
CA ARG A 369 -14.19 0.90 10.16
C ARG A 369 -14.62 1.47 8.81
N GLN A 370 -14.18 0.85 7.72
CA GLN A 370 -14.54 1.27 6.36
C GLN A 370 -16.04 1.08 6.10
N ALA A 371 -16.60 -0.08 6.48
CA ALA A 371 -18.02 -0.38 6.36
C ALA A 371 -18.89 0.56 7.21
N ALA A 372 -18.45 0.91 8.41
CA ALA A 372 -19.12 1.90 9.25
C ALA A 372 -19.18 3.27 8.57
N LEU A 373 -18.04 3.75 8.03
CA LEU A 373 -18.01 5.01 7.26
C LEU A 373 -19.01 4.99 6.10
N TYR A 374 -19.09 3.91 5.34
CA TYR A 374 -20.01 3.83 4.21
C TYR A 374 -21.47 3.89 4.67
N ARG A 375 -21.83 3.17 5.75
CA ARG A 375 -23.20 3.22 6.31
C ARG A 375 -23.57 4.64 6.74
N GLU A 376 -22.66 5.35 7.41
CA GLU A 376 -22.87 6.75 7.79
C GLU A 376 -23.11 7.66 6.58
N LEU A 377 -22.28 7.52 5.52
CA LEU A 377 -22.44 8.30 4.30
C LEU A 377 -23.78 8.03 3.59
N LEU A 378 -24.27 6.80 3.62
CA LEU A 378 -25.56 6.42 3.03
C LEU A 378 -26.73 6.98 3.83
N VAL A 379 -26.65 6.96 5.18
CA VAL A 379 -27.66 7.58 6.06
C VAL A 379 -27.74 9.10 5.82
N ASP A 380 -26.58 9.78 5.74
CA ASP A 380 -26.54 11.23 5.45
C ASP A 380 -27.18 11.58 4.10
N ARG A 381 -27.04 10.71 3.09
CA ARG A 381 -27.67 10.89 1.77
C ARG A 381 -29.20 10.74 1.86
N ALA A 382 -29.67 9.71 2.53
CA ALA A 382 -31.10 9.48 2.73
C ALA A 382 -31.77 10.65 3.48
N GLY A 383 -31.11 11.17 4.52
CA GLY A 383 -31.58 12.34 5.28
C GLY A 383 -31.62 13.66 4.47
N ARG A 384 -30.85 13.75 3.37
CA ARG A 384 -30.91 14.91 2.43
C ARG A 384 -31.92 14.72 1.29
N GLY A 385 -32.79 13.72 1.33
CA GLY A 385 -33.79 13.43 0.30
C GLY A 385 -33.23 12.77 -0.98
N LEU A 386 -31.98 12.32 -0.95
CA LEU A 386 -31.34 11.56 -2.02
C LEU A 386 -31.53 10.07 -1.74
N ALA A 387 -32.62 9.48 -2.23
CA ALA A 387 -32.89 8.04 -2.10
C ALA A 387 -31.77 7.18 -2.73
N PRO A 388 -31.53 5.93 -2.25
CA PRO A 388 -30.63 5.01 -2.91
C PRO A 388 -31.06 4.79 -4.36
N VAL A 389 -30.12 4.75 -5.31
CA VAL A 389 -30.37 4.51 -6.72
C VAL A 389 -30.90 3.08 -6.88
N THR A 390 -32.21 2.93 -7.09
CA THR A 390 -32.77 1.64 -7.50
C THR A 390 -32.40 1.41 -8.96
N ALA A 391 -31.76 0.27 -9.26
CA ALA A 391 -31.50 -0.16 -10.63
C ALA A 391 -32.83 -0.16 -11.40
N GLY A 392 -32.94 0.71 -12.41
CA GLY A 392 -34.11 0.78 -13.25
C GLY A 392 -34.35 -0.56 -13.92
N THR A 393 -35.49 -1.16 -13.64
CA THR A 393 -36.06 -2.23 -14.43
C THR A 393 -36.31 -1.70 -15.81
N SER A 394 -35.48 -2.09 -16.77
CA SER A 394 -35.78 -1.94 -18.19
C SER A 394 -37.03 -2.79 -18.50
N ALA A 395 -38.19 -2.15 -18.52
CA ALA A 395 -39.39 -2.77 -19.05
C ALA A 395 -39.21 -2.85 -20.57
N ALA A 396 -38.92 -4.04 -21.05
CA ALA A 396 -39.10 -4.38 -22.44
C ALA A 396 -40.61 -4.32 -22.73
N ALA A 397 -41.04 -3.26 -23.45
CA ALA A 397 -42.34 -3.20 -24.04
C ALA A 397 -42.42 -4.22 -25.18
N VAL A 398 -43.12 -5.30 -24.94
CA VAL A 398 -43.61 -6.19 -25.99
C VAL A 398 -44.79 -5.47 -26.64
N ILE A 399 -44.63 -5.08 -27.88
CA ILE A 399 -45.76 -4.66 -28.75
C ILE A 399 -46.24 -5.91 -29.47
N SER A 400 -47.47 -6.28 -29.19
CA SER A 400 -48.29 -7.20 -29.98
C SER A 400 -48.63 -6.61 -31.35
#